data_eed4ca1e3c3919e9b2d6922b263864ef
#
_entry.id   eed4ca1e3c3919e9b2d6922b263864ef
#
_cell.length_a   1.000
_cell.length_b   1.000
_cell.length_c   1.000
_cell.angle_alpha   90.00
_cell.angle_beta   90.00
_cell.angle_gamma   90.00
#
_symmetry.space_group_name_H-M   'P 1'
#
loop_
_entity.id
_entity.type
_entity.pdbx_description
1 polymer ?
#
loop_
_entity_poly.entity_id
_entity_poly.type
_entity_poly.pdbx_seq_one_letter_code
_entity_poly.pdbx_strand_id
1 'polypeptide(L)'
;YEDWNEINVSKTAEKLEITKMSASRCFDEIEFLEMPILGLKGRSRVINIPEDKKALWEDLENFMRTPVISTFYFADDLQLPIKGGMSALAEYSNIEDNAYPSYIVAKKDMNRLGIKNRPISGKIDMPGSMVQELGYMLFYKAGNIMDPLSLQLSLSAEEKEDYRIGKAVKEMLEEYVW
;
A
#
# COMPACT_ATOMS: atom_id res chain seq x y z
N TYR A 1 -3.68 11.29 -0.94
CA TYR A 1 -5.01 11.37 -1.55
C TYR A 1 -5.91 12.44 -0.90
N GLU A 2 -5.88 12.65 0.41
CA GLU A 2 -6.71 13.64 1.10
C GLU A 2 -5.93 14.91 1.46
N ASP A 3 -6.65 16.04 1.55
CA ASP A 3 -6.09 17.30 1.99
C ASP A 3 -6.19 17.40 3.52
N TRP A 4 -5.24 16.80 4.19
CA TRP A 4 -5.15 16.88 5.63
C TRP A 4 -4.54 18.21 6.05
N ASN A 5 -5.37 19.01 6.72
CA ASN A 5 -4.95 20.30 7.29
C ASN A 5 -5.30 20.32 8.78
N GLU A 6 -4.31 20.61 9.62
CA GLU A 6 -4.43 20.70 11.07
C GLU A 6 -5.07 19.45 11.72
N ILE A 7 -4.77 18.28 11.20
CA ILE A 7 -5.27 17.01 11.73
C ILE A 7 -4.44 16.60 12.95
N ASN A 8 -5.07 16.56 14.13
CA ASN A 8 -4.41 16.14 15.37
C ASN A 8 -4.48 14.63 15.59
N VAL A 9 -3.76 14.12 16.61
CA VAL A 9 -3.68 12.69 16.97
C VAL A 9 -5.06 12.03 17.10
N SER A 10 -6.05 12.72 17.71
CA SER A 10 -7.39 12.15 17.90
C SER A 10 -8.14 11.99 16.58
N LYS A 11 -8.09 13.00 15.73
CA LYS A 11 -8.71 12.95 14.39
C LYS A 11 -8.01 11.96 13.48
N THR A 12 -6.67 11.85 13.58
CA THR A 12 -5.92 10.82 12.85
C THR A 12 -6.36 9.42 13.27
N ALA A 13 -6.47 9.17 14.58
CA ALA A 13 -6.93 7.89 15.10
C ALA A 13 -8.33 7.52 14.59
N GLU A 14 -9.26 8.48 14.57
CA GLU A 14 -10.61 8.31 14.05
C GLU A 14 -10.61 8.01 12.54
N LYS A 15 -9.93 8.84 11.75
CA LYS A 15 -9.89 8.69 10.28
C LYS A 15 -9.26 7.37 9.82
N LEU A 16 -8.21 6.93 10.50
CA LEU A 16 -7.48 5.70 10.16
C LEU A 16 -8.01 4.45 10.89
N GLU A 17 -9.05 4.58 11.70
CA GLU A 17 -9.63 3.49 12.52
C GLU A 17 -8.57 2.77 13.38
N ILE A 18 -7.62 3.53 13.93
CA ILE A 18 -6.56 3.04 14.81
C ILE A 18 -6.70 3.60 16.22
N THR A 19 -5.95 3.04 17.18
CA THR A 19 -5.96 3.57 18.55
C THR A 19 -5.26 4.92 18.62
N LYS A 20 -5.65 5.79 19.57
CA LYS A 20 -4.94 7.06 19.81
C LYS A 20 -3.47 6.85 20.16
N MET A 21 -3.15 5.74 20.83
CA MET A 21 -1.77 5.39 21.14
C MET A 21 -0.97 5.08 19.87
N SER A 22 -1.55 4.33 18.92
CA SER A 22 -0.92 4.06 17.62
C SER A 22 -0.73 5.36 16.84
N ALA A 23 -1.75 6.21 16.77
CA ALA A 23 -1.64 7.50 16.12
C ALA A 23 -0.55 8.39 16.77
N SER A 24 -0.49 8.43 18.13
CA SER A 24 0.56 9.20 18.82
C SER A 24 1.95 8.71 18.47
N ARG A 25 2.18 7.40 18.41
CA ARG A 25 3.48 6.83 18.01
C ARG A 25 3.86 7.20 16.57
N CYS A 26 2.89 7.24 15.64
CA CYS A 26 3.16 7.73 14.28
C CYS A 26 3.61 9.21 14.31
N PHE A 27 2.98 10.05 15.14
CA PHE A 27 3.41 11.44 15.30
C PHE A 27 4.83 11.54 15.90
N ASP A 28 5.18 10.68 16.86
CA ASP A 28 6.52 10.61 17.44
C ASP A 28 7.57 10.19 16.38
N GLU A 29 7.23 9.22 15.49
CA GLU A 29 8.09 8.82 14.37
C GLU A 29 8.26 9.94 13.34
N ILE A 30 7.17 10.64 12.96
CA ILE A 30 7.20 11.78 12.04
C ILE A 30 8.07 12.91 12.60
N GLU A 31 7.94 13.18 13.91
CA GLU A 31 8.75 14.19 14.61
C GLU A 31 10.23 13.79 14.65
N PHE A 32 10.52 12.53 14.96
CA PHE A 32 11.89 12.00 14.98
C PHE A 32 12.58 12.06 13.62
N LEU A 33 11.82 11.87 12.55
CA LEU A 33 12.31 11.95 11.17
C LEU A 33 12.34 13.39 10.63
N GLU A 34 11.98 14.37 11.46
CA GLU A 34 11.94 15.80 11.10
C GLU A 34 11.12 16.07 9.81
N MET A 35 10.07 15.29 9.60
CA MET A 35 9.26 15.42 8.39
C MET A 35 8.50 16.75 8.37
N PRO A 36 8.47 17.47 7.22
CA PRO A 36 7.92 18.83 7.15
C PRO A 36 6.39 18.90 7.26
N ILE A 37 5.73 17.78 7.44
CA ILE A 37 4.26 17.67 7.58
C ILE A 37 3.79 17.88 9.02
N LEU A 38 4.67 17.86 10.02
CA LEU A 38 4.31 18.01 11.41
C LEU A 38 4.40 19.48 11.84
N GLY A 39 3.31 19.98 12.41
CA GLY A 39 3.22 21.32 12.96
C GLY A 39 2.61 21.36 14.35
N LEU A 40 2.49 22.56 14.91
CA LEU A 40 1.84 22.83 16.18
C LEU A 40 0.65 23.78 16.00
N LYS A 41 -0.50 23.41 16.61
CA LYS A 41 -1.65 24.30 16.78
C LYS A 41 -1.94 24.44 18.28
N GLY A 42 -1.53 25.55 18.85
CA GLY A 42 -1.55 25.74 20.31
C GLY A 42 -0.61 24.74 20.99
N ARG A 43 -1.17 23.82 21.78
CA ARG A 43 -0.41 22.75 22.46
C ARG A 43 -0.51 21.39 21.75
N SER A 44 -1.20 21.31 20.64
CA SER A 44 -1.46 20.06 19.95
C SER A 44 -0.57 19.93 18.72
N ARG A 45 0.03 18.77 18.57
CA ARG A 45 0.69 18.38 17.30
C ARG A 45 -0.38 18.16 16.24
N VAL A 46 -0.13 18.63 15.03
CA VAL A 46 -1.03 18.50 13.88
C VAL A 46 -0.25 18.10 12.62
N ILE A 47 -0.90 17.34 11.76
CA ILE A 47 -0.38 17.03 10.42
C ILE A 47 -1.01 17.99 9.42
N ASN A 48 -0.16 18.54 8.56
CA ASN A 48 -0.53 19.35 7.41
C ASN A 48 0.10 18.71 6.16
N ILE A 49 -0.71 18.34 5.21
CA ILE A 49 -0.24 17.84 3.92
C ILE A 49 -0.08 19.05 3.00
N PRO A 50 1.11 19.29 2.42
CA PRO A 50 1.34 20.39 1.50
C PRO A 50 0.56 20.20 0.19
N GLU A 51 0.40 21.29 -0.57
CA GLU A 51 -0.25 21.25 -1.88
C GLU A 51 0.54 20.39 -2.88
N ASP A 52 1.87 20.48 -2.86
CA ASP A 52 2.74 19.64 -3.67
C ASP A 52 2.88 18.26 -3.04
N LYS A 53 1.89 17.40 -3.31
CA LYS A 53 1.85 16.03 -2.81
C LYS A 53 2.90 15.14 -3.47
N LYS A 54 3.29 15.46 -4.71
CA LYS A 54 4.32 14.71 -5.44
C LYS A 54 5.68 14.88 -4.79
N ALA A 55 6.09 16.13 -4.55
CA ALA A 55 7.34 16.40 -3.84
C ALA A 55 7.34 15.76 -2.44
N LEU A 56 6.22 15.86 -1.71
CA LEU A 56 6.09 15.17 -0.43
C LEU A 56 6.29 13.66 -0.56
N TRP A 57 5.70 13.03 -1.56
CA TRP A 57 5.86 11.58 -1.75
C TRP A 57 7.30 11.21 -2.07
N GLU A 58 7.96 11.93 -2.97
CA GLU A 58 9.37 11.73 -3.32
C GLU A 58 10.30 11.84 -2.09
N ASP A 59 10.00 12.76 -1.16
CA ASP A 59 10.73 12.90 0.09
C ASP A 59 10.48 11.75 1.07
N LEU A 60 9.25 11.23 1.11
CA LEU A 60 8.82 10.26 2.13
C LEU A 60 8.98 8.80 1.71
N GLU A 61 8.95 8.46 0.42
CA GLU A 61 8.89 7.07 -0.05
C GLU A 61 10.03 6.20 0.49
N ASN A 62 11.23 6.77 0.67
CA ASN A 62 12.39 6.06 1.21
C ASN A 62 12.27 5.70 2.70
N PHE A 63 11.37 6.36 3.43
CA PHE A 63 11.07 6.07 4.84
C PHE A 63 9.87 5.14 5.00
N MET A 64 9.10 4.97 3.92
CA MET A 64 7.91 4.13 3.93
C MET A 64 8.29 2.64 3.90
N ARG A 65 7.59 1.86 4.72
CA ARG A 65 7.75 0.40 4.72
C ARG A 65 6.77 -0.22 3.73
N THR A 66 7.18 -1.35 3.17
CA THR A 66 6.25 -2.15 2.37
C THR A 66 5.01 -2.52 3.19
N PRO A 67 3.81 -2.40 2.62
CA PRO A 67 2.57 -2.86 3.26
C PRO A 67 2.48 -4.38 3.35
N VAL A 68 3.28 -5.11 2.58
CA VAL A 68 3.23 -6.57 2.48
C VAL A 68 3.92 -7.21 3.67
N ILE A 69 3.18 -8.01 4.44
CA ILE A 69 3.71 -8.80 5.56
C ILE A 69 4.24 -10.14 5.06
N SER A 70 3.48 -10.78 4.18
CA SER A 70 3.77 -12.12 3.67
C SER A 70 3.20 -12.30 2.27
N THR A 71 3.85 -13.13 1.47
CA THR A 71 3.39 -13.52 0.14
C THR A 71 3.19 -15.03 0.11
N PHE A 72 2.03 -15.45 -0.40
CA PHE A 72 1.63 -16.85 -0.51
C PHE A 72 1.34 -17.20 -1.95
N TYR A 73 1.71 -18.42 -2.34
CA TYR A 73 1.43 -18.98 -3.66
C TYR A 73 0.47 -20.17 -3.51
N PHE A 74 -0.52 -20.23 -4.37
CA PHE A 74 -1.54 -21.29 -4.37
C PHE A 74 -1.56 -22.00 -5.72
N ALA A 75 -1.89 -23.28 -5.71
CA ALA A 75 -2.01 -24.06 -6.94
C ALA A 75 -3.22 -23.63 -7.80
N ASP A 76 -4.27 -23.15 -7.13
CA ASP A 76 -5.50 -22.71 -7.78
C ASP A 76 -5.57 -21.18 -7.89
N ASP A 77 -6.32 -20.67 -8.87
CA ASP A 77 -6.74 -19.28 -8.90
C ASP A 77 -7.85 -19.06 -7.86
N LEU A 78 -7.53 -18.27 -6.85
CA LEU A 78 -8.41 -17.98 -5.71
C LEU A 78 -9.53 -16.99 -6.04
N GLN A 79 -9.48 -16.30 -7.16
CA GLN A 79 -10.46 -15.31 -7.62
C GLN A 79 -10.86 -14.32 -6.52
N LEU A 80 -9.85 -13.74 -5.85
CA LEU A 80 -10.09 -12.79 -4.76
C LEU A 80 -10.51 -11.41 -5.28
N PRO A 81 -11.21 -10.62 -4.44
CA PRO A 81 -11.89 -9.41 -4.91
C PRO A 81 -10.97 -8.24 -5.27
N ILE A 82 -9.71 -8.24 -4.81
CA ILE A 82 -8.82 -7.10 -5.02
C ILE A 82 -7.50 -7.57 -5.64
N LYS A 83 -7.21 -7.06 -6.83
CA LYS A 83 -5.93 -7.25 -7.51
C LYS A 83 -4.82 -6.45 -6.82
N GLY A 84 -3.62 -7.01 -6.74
CA GLY A 84 -2.40 -6.40 -6.24
C GLY A 84 -1.21 -6.74 -7.12
N GLY A 85 -0.01 -6.30 -6.74
CA GLY A 85 1.22 -6.62 -7.45
C GLY A 85 1.13 -6.35 -8.95
N MET A 86 1.70 -7.24 -9.75
CA MET A 86 1.72 -7.10 -11.22
C MET A 86 0.33 -7.08 -11.85
N SER A 87 -0.63 -7.84 -11.32
CA SER A 87 -2.00 -7.81 -11.87
C SER A 87 -2.69 -6.45 -11.66
N ALA A 88 -2.37 -5.74 -10.58
CA ALA A 88 -2.86 -4.37 -10.39
C ALA A 88 -2.12 -3.39 -11.30
N LEU A 89 -0.80 -3.52 -11.46
CA LEU A 89 -0.01 -2.66 -12.32
C LEU A 89 -0.42 -2.79 -13.80
N ALA A 90 -0.75 -3.98 -14.25
CA ALA A 90 -1.24 -4.22 -15.60
C ALA A 90 -2.60 -3.53 -15.89
N GLU A 91 -3.43 -3.34 -14.87
CA GLU A 91 -4.70 -2.58 -15.02
C GLU A 91 -4.47 -1.06 -15.11
N TYR A 92 -3.39 -0.56 -14.53
CA TYR A 92 -3.03 0.87 -14.57
C TYR A 92 -2.13 1.25 -15.74
N SER A 93 -1.53 0.29 -16.42
CA SER A 93 -0.50 0.54 -17.43
C SER A 93 -0.60 -0.44 -18.59
N ASN A 94 0.26 -0.28 -19.59
CA ASN A 94 0.35 -1.20 -20.73
C ASN A 94 1.37 -2.34 -20.51
N ILE A 95 1.75 -2.62 -19.25
CA ILE A 95 2.62 -3.75 -18.95
C ILE A 95 1.85 -5.07 -19.02
N GLU A 96 2.48 -6.12 -19.49
CA GLU A 96 1.88 -7.45 -19.50
C GLU A 96 1.80 -8.00 -18.06
N ASP A 97 0.64 -8.57 -17.70
CA ASP A 97 0.45 -9.22 -16.41
C ASP A 97 1.29 -10.51 -16.31
N ASN A 98 1.51 -10.98 -15.11
CA ASN A 98 2.11 -12.28 -14.85
C ASN A 98 1.27 -13.43 -15.42
N ALA A 99 1.88 -14.61 -15.60
CA ALA A 99 1.18 -15.82 -16.02
C ALA A 99 0.10 -16.30 -15.02
N TYR A 100 0.07 -15.71 -13.84
CA TYR A 100 -0.91 -16.00 -12.77
C TYR A 100 -1.36 -14.71 -12.10
N PRO A 101 -2.64 -14.64 -11.68
CA PRO A 101 -3.18 -13.45 -11.03
C PRO A 101 -2.57 -13.21 -9.65
N SER A 102 -2.40 -11.94 -9.32
CA SER A 102 -1.88 -11.46 -8.05
C SER A 102 -2.98 -10.71 -7.29
N TYR A 103 -3.19 -11.08 -6.04
CA TYR A 103 -4.21 -10.51 -5.17
C TYR A 103 -3.63 -9.95 -3.89
N ILE A 104 -4.39 -9.06 -3.24
CA ILE A 104 -4.07 -8.57 -1.90
C ILE A 104 -5.21 -8.87 -0.94
N VAL A 105 -4.84 -9.13 0.32
CA VAL A 105 -5.80 -9.37 1.41
C VAL A 105 -5.28 -8.72 2.67
N ALA A 106 -6.12 -7.94 3.37
CA ALA A 106 -5.75 -7.42 4.68
C ALA A 106 -5.63 -8.56 5.70
N LYS A 107 -4.65 -8.48 6.57
CA LYS A 107 -4.36 -9.50 7.61
C LYS A 107 -5.61 -9.97 8.37
N LYS A 108 -6.50 -9.05 8.73
CA LYS A 108 -7.74 -9.35 9.44
C LYS A 108 -8.72 -10.21 8.63
N ASP A 109 -8.66 -10.14 7.30
CA ASP A 109 -9.57 -10.84 6.40
C ASP A 109 -9.06 -12.21 5.95
N MET A 110 -7.78 -12.53 6.18
CA MET A 110 -7.17 -13.80 5.79
C MET A 110 -7.93 -15.02 6.32
N ASN A 111 -8.35 -14.97 7.60
CA ASN A 111 -9.14 -16.06 8.21
C ASN A 111 -10.57 -16.08 7.66
N ARG A 112 -11.22 -14.92 7.51
CA ARG A 112 -12.59 -14.79 7.01
C ARG A 112 -12.74 -15.36 5.60
N LEU A 113 -11.73 -15.15 4.76
CA LEU A 113 -11.69 -15.67 3.39
C LEU A 113 -11.18 -17.11 3.31
N GLY A 114 -10.87 -17.75 4.44
CA GLY A 114 -10.41 -19.13 4.49
C GLY A 114 -9.02 -19.36 3.87
N ILE A 115 -8.27 -18.30 3.61
CA ILE A 115 -6.98 -18.37 2.90
C ILE A 115 -5.93 -19.11 3.73
N LYS A 116 -5.89 -18.87 5.04
CA LYS A 116 -4.94 -19.54 5.96
C LYS A 116 -5.12 -21.05 6.06
N ASN A 117 -6.28 -21.56 5.72
CA ASN A 117 -6.58 -23.00 5.76
C ASN A 117 -6.32 -23.70 4.42
N ARG A 118 -5.92 -22.97 3.39
CA ARG A 118 -5.60 -23.53 2.07
C ARG A 118 -4.15 -24.03 2.06
N PRO A 119 -3.86 -25.13 1.36
CA PRO A 119 -2.50 -25.58 1.21
C PRO A 119 -1.69 -24.51 0.46
N ILE A 120 -0.69 -23.96 1.16
CA ILE A 120 0.30 -23.10 0.55
C ILE A 120 1.17 -23.99 -0.30
N SER A 121 1.24 -23.67 -1.56
CA SER A 121 2.19 -24.33 -2.44
C SER A 121 3.59 -23.86 -2.09
N GLY A 122 4.49 -24.80 -1.79
CA GLY A 122 5.92 -24.52 -1.84
C GLY A 122 6.28 -23.95 -3.22
N LYS A 123 7.55 -23.69 -3.52
CA LYS A 123 7.98 -23.24 -4.85
C LYS A 123 7.30 -24.05 -5.97
N ILE A 124 6.20 -23.53 -6.48
CA ILE A 124 5.60 -24.04 -7.71
C ILE A 124 6.22 -23.20 -8.83
N ASP A 125 6.73 -23.84 -9.86
CA ASP A 125 7.26 -23.14 -11.03
C ASP A 125 6.18 -22.30 -11.73
N MET A 126 4.90 -22.70 -11.61
CA MET A 126 3.74 -21.94 -12.10
C MET A 126 2.57 -22.05 -11.11
N PRO A 127 2.41 -21.09 -10.19
CA PRO A 127 1.26 -21.05 -9.30
C PRO A 127 -0.02 -20.67 -10.06
N GLY A 128 -1.17 -21.08 -9.53
CA GLY A 128 -2.48 -20.64 -10.03
C GLY A 128 -2.83 -19.22 -9.58
N SER A 129 -2.28 -18.78 -8.43
CA SER A 129 -2.39 -17.39 -7.96
C SER A 129 -1.36 -17.04 -6.89
N MET A 130 -1.09 -15.74 -6.74
CA MET A 130 -0.29 -15.16 -5.68
C MET A 130 -1.17 -14.28 -4.78
N VAL A 131 -0.96 -14.33 -3.48
CA VAL A 131 -1.66 -13.47 -2.51
C VAL A 131 -0.67 -12.78 -1.60
N GLN A 132 -0.73 -11.46 -1.56
CA GLN A 132 0.02 -10.63 -0.62
C GLN A 132 -0.86 -10.29 0.59
N GLU A 133 -0.42 -10.68 1.80
CA GLU A 133 -1.04 -10.27 3.06
C GLU A 133 -0.59 -8.87 3.42
N LEU A 134 -1.54 -7.94 3.57
CA LEU A 134 -1.25 -6.55 3.94
C LEU A 134 -1.37 -6.31 5.44
N GLY A 135 -0.45 -5.51 5.98
CA GLY A 135 -0.42 -5.10 7.38
C GLY A 135 -1.50 -4.08 7.75
N TYR A 136 -2.08 -3.42 6.76
CA TYR A 136 -3.15 -2.43 6.94
C TYR A 136 -4.27 -2.62 5.94
N MET A 137 -5.40 -1.96 6.20
CA MET A 137 -6.49 -1.90 5.24
C MET A 137 -6.23 -0.80 4.23
N LEU A 138 -6.52 -1.08 2.97
CA LEU A 138 -6.55 -0.04 1.96
C LEU A 138 -7.76 0.87 2.19
N PHE A 139 -7.49 2.16 2.37
CA PHE A 139 -8.52 3.18 2.48
C PHE A 139 -9.04 3.61 1.12
N TYR A 140 -8.17 3.61 0.12
CA TYR A 140 -8.49 3.98 -1.25
C TYR A 140 -8.37 2.76 -2.15
N LYS A 141 -9.34 2.62 -3.05
CA LYS A 141 -9.41 1.54 -4.03
C LYS A 141 -9.98 2.11 -5.31
N ALA A 142 -9.35 1.79 -6.42
CA ALA A 142 -9.95 1.98 -7.73
C ALA A 142 -10.77 0.74 -8.08
N GLY A 143 -12.02 0.65 -7.58
CA GLY A 143 -12.84 -0.56 -7.75
C GLY A 143 -12.25 -1.78 -7.05
N ASN A 144 -11.83 -2.78 -7.84
CA ASN A 144 -11.23 -4.04 -7.38
C ASN A 144 -9.70 -4.05 -7.51
N ILE A 145 -9.05 -2.90 -7.53
CA ILE A 145 -7.62 -2.76 -7.73
C ILE A 145 -7.00 -2.03 -6.54
N MET A 146 -5.80 -2.42 -6.13
CA MET A 146 -4.99 -1.74 -5.13
C MET A 146 -4.68 -0.31 -5.57
N ASP A 147 -4.73 0.66 -4.67
CA ASP A 147 -4.38 2.04 -5.00
C ASP A 147 -2.91 2.19 -5.44
N PRO A 148 -2.60 3.17 -6.32
CA PRO A 148 -1.28 3.30 -6.92
C PRO A 148 -0.13 3.49 -5.92
N LEU A 149 -0.32 4.26 -4.85
CA LEU A 149 0.74 4.51 -3.85
C LEU A 149 1.05 3.25 -3.03
N SER A 150 0.02 2.54 -2.56
CA SER A 150 0.19 1.26 -1.89
C SER A 150 0.78 0.20 -2.82
N LEU A 151 0.40 0.21 -4.10
CA LEU A 151 0.95 -0.68 -5.11
C LEU A 151 2.46 -0.46 -5.30
N GLN A 152 2.92 0.79 -5.48
CA GLN A 152 4.34 1.11 -5.57
C GLN A 152 5.12 0.59 -4.35
N LEU A 153 4.58 0.76 -3.14
CA LEU A 153 5.22 0.28 -1.91
C LEU A 153 5.21 -1.25 -1.77
N SER A 154 4.27 -1.94 -2.43
CA SER A 154 4.14 -3.40 -2.35
C SER A 154 5.05 -4.16 -3.29
N LEU A 155 5.63 -3.51 -4.29
CA LEU A 155 6.56 -4.14 -5.23
C LEU A 155 7.83 -4.57 -4.52
N SER A 156 8.35 -5.73 -4.90
CA SER A 156 9.63 -6.26 -4.41
C SER A 156 10.81 -5.41 -4.89
N ALA A 157 11.98 -5.60 -4.28
CA ALA A 157 13.20 -4.94 -4.72
C ALA A 157 13.56 -5.31 -6.18
N GLU A 158 13.40 -6.59 -6.53
CA GLU A 158 13.66 -7.10 -7.89
C GLU A 158 12.73 -6.46 -8.92
N GLU A 159 11.40 -6.33 -8.59
CA GLU A 159 10.44 -5.67 -9.45
C GLU A 159 10.76 -4.18 -9.63
N LYS A 160 11.18 -3.49 -8.58
CA LYS A 160 11.57 -2.07 -8.63
C LYS A 160 12.83 -1.82 -9.47
N GLU A 161 13.73 -2.78 -9.56
CA GLU A 161 14.95 -2.72 -10.38
C GLU A 161 14.67 -2.99 -11.88
N ASP A 162 13.54 -3.63 -12.24
CA ASP A 162 13.17 -3.82 -13.65
C ASP A 162 12.73 -2.46 -14.25
N TYR A 163 13.48 -2.03 -15.28
CA TYR A 163 13.22 -0.76 -15.97
C TYR A 163 11.80 -0.64 -16.52
N ARG A 164 11.21 -1.73 -17.01
CA ARG A 164 9.85 -1.74 -17.58
C ARG A 164 8.81 -1.51 -16.48
N ILE A 165 8.98 -2.17 -15.34
CA ILE A 165 8.12 -2.01 -14.17
C ILE A 165 8.26 -0.60 -13.61
N GLY A 166 9.47 -0.10 -13.42
CA GLY A 166 9.71 1.26 -12.95
C GLY A 166 9.09 2.33 -13.85
N LYS A 167 9.15 2.14 -15.17
CA LYS A 167 8.47 3.02 -16.13
C LYS A 167 6.96 2.96 -16.00
N ALA A 168 6.37 1.76 -15.91
CA ALA A 168 4.93 1.57 -15.74
C ALA A 168 4.42 2.18 -14.43
N VAL A 169 5.16 2.04 -13.32
CA VAL A 169 4.85 2.69 -12.04
C VAL A 169 4.84 4.21 -12.17
N LYS A 170 5.85 4.77 -12.84
CA LYS A 170 5.91 6.21 -13.04
C LYS A 170 4.71 6.72 -13.86
N GLU A 171 4.39 6.06 -14.97
CA GLU A 171 3.21 6.38 -15.79
C GLU A 171 1.92 6.29 -14.98
N MET A 172 1.75 5.23 -14.20
CA MET A 172 0.60 5.05 -13.30
C MET A 172 0.48 6.21 -12.30
N LEU A 173 1.56 6.60 -11.64
CA LEU A 173 1.52 7.68 -10.65
C LEU A 173 1.19 9.04 -11.29
N GLU A 174 1.75 9.33 -12.47
CA GLU A 174 1.47 10.58 -13.19
C GLU A 174 0.01 10.66 -13.68
N GLU A 175 -0.60 9.53 -14.03
CA GLU A 175 -1.97 9.50 -14.57
C GLU A 175 -3.04 9.46 -13.48
N TYR A 176 -2.78 8.75 -12.36
CA TYR A 176 -3.82 8.42 -11.36
C TYR A 176 -3.62 9.08 -10.00
N VAL A 177 -2.49 9.75 -9.75
CA VAL A 177 -2.19 10.34 -8.43
C VAL A 177 -1.86 11.84 -8.50
N TRP A 178 -1.02 12.26 -9.46
CA TRP A 178 -0.54 13.66 -9.61
C TRP A 178 -1.29 14.51 -10.65
#